data_319274d01b10cabfc0e856c66db9c028
#
_entry.id   319274d01b10cabfc0e856c66db9c028
#
_cell.length_a   1.000
_cell.length_b   1.000
_cell.length_c   1.000
_cell.angle_alpha   90.00
_cell.angle_beta   90.00
_cell.angle_gamma   90.00
#
_symmetry.space_group_name_H-M   'P 1'
#
loop_
_entity.id
_entity.type
_entity.pdbx_description
1 polymer ?
#
loop_
_entity_poly.entity_id
_entity_poly.type
_entity_poly.pdbx_seq_one_letter_code
_entity_poly.pdbx_strand_id
1 'polypeptide(L)'
;ASSLQFSDKELHYFVVTIETPSIQARKKISTYDYSQTDGFIEFFEDLAKQQKPWSDIKLWEPLENDMSLTATCSSVGQVTIKIDLKDNCAEADSWSLECALVFDFGMLTSFASDAKKFYGL
;
A
#
# COMPACT_ATOMS: atom_id res chain seq x y z
N ALA A 1 10.38 -13.08 -7.83
CA ALA A 1 10.38 -11.76 -7.17
C ALA A 1 9.00 -11.44 -6.64
N SER A 2 8.92 -10.62 -5.60
CA SER A 2 7.66 -10.22 -5.00
C SER A 2 7.31 -8.81 -5.45
N SER A 3 6.02 -8.54 -5.61
CA SER A 3 5.56 -7.22 -6.03
C SER A 3 4.24 -6.85 -5.38
N LEU A 4 4.05 -5.55 -5.24
CA LEU A 4 2.79 -4.93 -4.85
C LEU A 4 2.44 -3.96 -5.96
N GLN A 5 1.26 -4.14 -6.58
CA GLN A 5 0.81 -3.30 -7.67
C GLN A 5 -0.54 -2.68 -7.36
N PHE A 6 -0.67 -1.42 -7.73
CA PHE A 6 -1.96 -0.72 -7.73
C PHE A 6 -2.31 -0.44 -9.19
N SER A 7 -3.55 -0.76 -9.58
CA SER A 7 -3.97 -0.65 -10.97
C SER A 7 -5.45 -0.31 -11.07
N ASP A 8 -5.90 -0.05 -12.29
CA ASP A 8 -7.32 0.11 -12.62
C ASP A 8 -8.00 1.16 -11.71
N LYS A 9 -7.36 2.33 -11.56
CA LYS A 9 -7.90 3.43 -10.75
C LYS A 9 -9.17 3.98 -11.41
N GLU A 10 -10.28 3.83 -10.71
CA GLU A 10 -11.57 4.36 -11.11
C GLU A 10 -12.07 5.38 -10.09
N LEU A 11 -13.25 5.94 -10.31
CA LEU A 11 -13.80 7.00 -9.47
C LEU A 11 -13.89 6.58 -8.00
N HIS A 12 -14.34 5.36 -7.74
CA HIS A 12 -14.62 4.89 -6.39
C HIS A 12 -13.83 3.66 -5.98
N TYR A 13 -12.88 3.20 -6.78
CA TYR A 13 -12.06 2.04 -6.42
C TYR A 13 -10.76 2.01 -7.19
N PHE A 14 -9.85 1.19 -6.72
CA PHE A 14 -8.69 0.70 -7.48
C PHE A 14 -8.50 -0.78 -7.18
N VAL A 15 -7.58 -1.40 -7.90
CA VAL A 15 -7.26 -2.82 -7.69
C VAL A 15 -5.86 -2.91 -7.12
N VAL A 16 -5.71 -3.71 -6.07
CA VAL A 16 -4.40 -4.06 -5.52
C VAL A 16 -4.08 -5.52 -5.89
N THR A 17 -2.85 -5.76 -6.29
CA THR A 17 -2.34 -7.09 -6.60
C THR A 17 -1.06 -7.33 -5.83
N ILE A 18 -1.02 -8.41 -5.07
CA ILE A 18 0.18 -8.86 -4.36
C ILE A 18 0.64 -10.15 -5.03
N GLU A 19 1.91 -10.22 -5.39
CA GLU A 19 2.46 -11.39 -6.04
C GLU A 19 3.78 -11.76 -5.41
N THR A 20 3.89 -13.03 -5.00
CA THR A 20 5.12 -13.62 -4.48
C THR A 20 5.36 -14.93 -5.23
N PRO A 21 6.52 -15.58 -5.06
CA PRO A 21 6.75 -16.87 -5.74
C PRO A 21 5.71 -17.95 -5.44
N SER A 22 5.01 -17.85 -4.32
CA SER A 22 4.06 -18.89 -3.91
C SER A 22 2.61 -18.43 -3.81
N ILE A 23 2.33 -17.14 -4.02
CA ILE A 23 0.97 -16.61 -3.81
C ILE A 23 0.69 -15.46 -4.76
N GLN A 24 -0.56 -15.38 -5.20
CA GLN A 24 -1.06 -14.21 -5.91
C GLN A 24 -2.42 -13.84 -5.32
N ALA A 25 -2.58 -12.59 -4.93
CA ALA A 25 -3.85 -12.09 -4.39
C ALA A 25 -4.21 -10.80 -5.09
N ARG A 26 -5.49 -10.65 -5.41
CA ARG A 26 -6.00 -9.47 -6.11
C ARG A 26 -7.32 -9.06 -5.49
N LYS A 27 -7.48 -7.76 -5.22
CA LYS A 27 -8.70 -7.27 -4.60
C LYS A 27 -9.03 -5.85 -5.06
N LYS A 28 -10.31 -5.59 -5.25
CA LYS A 28 -10.85 -4.25 -5.49
C LYS A 28 -10.98 -3.53 -4.15
N ILE A 29 -10.41 -2.34 -4.05
CA ILE A 29 -10.40 -1.54 -2.84
C ILE A 29 -11.24 -0.28 -3.07
N SER A 30 -12.23 -0.06 -2.21
CA SER A 30 -13.11 1.10 -2.30
C SER A 30 -12.39 2.38 -1.86
N THR A 31 -12.61 3.46 -2.59
CA THR A 31 -11.98 4.75 -2.32
C THR A 31 -13.00 5.87 -2.44
N TYR A 32 -12.62 7.08 -2.00
CA TYR A 32 -13.35 8.28 -2.33
C TYR A 32 -13.15 8.62 -3.81
N ASP A 33 -13.80 9.66 -4.30
CA ASP A 33 -13.71 10.06 -5.70
C ASP A 33 -12.34 10.69 -6.03
N TYR A 34 -12.17 11.11 -7.29
CA TYR A 34 -10.90 11.65 -7.77
C TYR A 34 -10.40 12.88 -7.03
N SER A 35 -11.30 13.62 -6.39
CA SER A 35 -10.88 14.82 -5.65
C SER A 35 -10.19 14.47 -4.34
N GLN A 36 -10.20 13.22 -3.93
CA GLN A 36 -9.63 12.77 -2.66
C GLN A 36 -8.74 11.55 -2.89
N THR A 37 -7.62 11.53 -2.19
CA THR A 37 -6.64 10.46 -2.33
C THR A 37 -6.73 9.41 -1.21
N ASP A 38 -7.66 9.58 -0.25
CA ASP A 38 -7.79 8.74 0.94
C ASP A 38 -6.50 8.65 1.76
N GLY A 39 -5.62 9.66 1.63
CA GLY A 39 -4.33 9.63 2.28
C GLY A 39 -3.28 8.78 1.58
N PHE A 40 -3.59 8.22 0.41
CA PHE A 40 -2.67 7.35 -0.33
C PHE A 40 -1.39 8.09 -0.74
N ILE A 41 -1.54 9.25 -1.37
CA ILE A 41 -0.39 10.04 -1.80
C ILE A 41 0.38 10.55 -0.59
N GLU A 42 -0.34 11.05 0.41
CA GLU A 42 0.24 11.61 1.63
C GLU A 42 1.07 10.57 2.37
N PHE A 43 0.63 9.31 2.39
CA PHE A 43 1.39 8.22 3.01
C PHE A 43 2.75 8.05 2.34
N PHE A 44 2.77 7.96 1.01
CA PHE A 44 4.04 7.77 0.29
C PHE A 44 4.90 9.02 0.32
N GLU A 45 4.30 10.21 0.30
CA GLU A 45 5.06 11.46 0.44
C GLU A 45 5.71 11.57 1.82
N ASP A 46 5.00 11.15 2.87
CA ASP A 46 5.58 11.15 4.21
C ASP A 46 6.78 10.22 4.28
N LEU A 47 6.69 9.04 3.68
CA LEU A 47 7.84 8.14 3.61
C LEU A 47 9.01 8.77 2.83
N ALA A 48 8.72 9.44 1.72
CA ALA A 48 9.75 10.06 0.89
C ALA A 48 10.43 11.26 1.56
N LYS A 49 9.79 11.88 2.53
CA LYS A 49 10.37 13.00 3.28
C LYS A 49 11.38 12.57 4.32
N GLN A 50 11.42 11.30 4.67
CA GLN A 50 12.34 10.81 5.68
C GLN A 50 13.76 10.91 5.16
N GLN A 51 14.65 11.56 5.91
CA GLN A 51 16.04 11.72 5.53
C GLN A 51 16.95 10.72 6.26
N LYS A 52 16.39 10.01 7.23
CA LYS A 52 17.07 9.00 8.03
C LYS A 52 16.05 7.97 8.49
N PRO A 53 16.49 6.79 8.94
CA PRO A 53 15.57 5.78 9.47
C PRO A 53 14.70 6.34 10.59
N TRP A 54 13.43 5.96 10.57
CA TRP A 54 12.46 6.36 11.59
C TRP A 54 12.15 5.18 12.51
N SER A 55 11.65 5.49 13.71
CA SER A 55 11.40 4.46 14.72
C SER A 55 9.92 4.18 14.97
N ASP A 56 9.02 5.06 14.52
CA ASP A 56 7.59 4.87 14.69
C ASP A 56 7.02 4.07 13.51
N ILE A 57 5.73 3.69 13.62
CA ILE A 57 5.03 2.95 12.57
C ILE A 57 4.23 3.93 11.74
N LYS A 58 4.41 3.88 10.42
CA LYS A 58 3.62 4.67 9.48
C LYS A 58 2.49 3.79 8.97
N LEU A 59 1.26 4.31 8.98
CA LEU A 59 0.06 3.53 8.65
C LEU A 59 -0.79 4.22 7.61
N TRP A 60 -1.33 3.44 6.67
CA TRP A 60 -2.38 3.90 5.77
C TRP A 60 -3.50 2.87 5.71
N GLU A 61 -4.75 3.36 5.81
CA GLU A 61 -5.96 2.54 5.69
C GLU A 61 -6.99 3.27 4.83
N PRO A 62 -7.54 2.62 3.80
CA PRO A 62 -8.59 3.24 3.00
C PRO A 62 -9.97 3.13 3.63
N LEU A 63 -10.97 3.58 2.87
CA LEU A 63 -12.35 3.80 3.33
C LEU A 63 -13.00 2.60 4.01
N GLU A 64 -12.88 1.41 3.42
CA GLU A 64 -13.62 0.23 3.88
C GLU A 64 -12.83 -0.64 4.85
N ASN A 65 -11.61 -0.24 5.18
CA ASN A 65 -10.76 -0.98 6.11
C ASN A 65 -10.55 -2.46 5.70
N ASP A 66 -10.55 -2.72 4.40
CA ASP A 66 -10.27 -4.04 3.84
C ASP A 66 -8.82 -4.21 3.45
N MET A 67 -8.03 -3.17 3.63
CA MET A 67 -6.60 -3.14 3.35
C MET A 67 -5.92 -2.22 4.35
N SER A 68 -4.68 -2.53 4.69
CA SER A 68 -3.82 -1.56 5.38
C SER A 68 -2.37 -1.72 4.91
N LEU A 69 -1.65 -0.63 4.89
CA LEU A 69 -0.21 -0.60 4.66
C LEU A 69 0.46 -0.09 5.93
N THR A 70 1.47 -0.81 6.40
CA THR A 70 2.26 -0.41 7.55
C THR A 70 3.72 -0.36 7.13
N ALA A 71 4.37 0.76 7.35
CA ALA A 71 5.77 0.94 6.97
C ALA A 71 6.63 1.12 8.21
N THR A 72 7.67 0.32 8.32
CA THR A 72 8.68 0.41 9.38
C THR A 72 10.06 0.49 8.74
N CYS A 73 11.03 0.98 9.50
CA CYS A 73 12.39 1.13 9.01
C CYS A 73 13.38 0.67 10.06
N SER A 74 14.33 -0.18 9.67
CA SER A 74 15.41 -0.58 10.56
C SER A 74 16.45 0.53 10.68
N SER A 75 17.31 0.43 11.69
CA SER A 75 18.37 1.43 11.91
C SER A 75 19.39 1.50 10.77
N VAL A 76 19.44 0.47 9.92
CA VAL A 76 20.36 0.44 8.77
C VAL A 76 19.65 0.84 7.45
N GLY A 77 18.42 1.35 7.54
CA GLY A 77 17.73 1.87 6.37
C GLY A 77 16.97 0.84 5.56
N GLN A 78 16.64 -0.32 6.12
CA GLN A 78 15.82 -1.30 5.44
C GLN A 78 14.35 -1.01 5.76
N VAL A 79 13.55 -0.77 4.72
CA VAL A 79 12.14 -0.43 4.85
C VAL A 79 11.31 -1.69 4.64
N THR A 80 10.42 -1.98 5.57
CA THR A 80 9.46 -3.07 5.44
C THR A 80 8.07 -2.47 5.30
N ILE A 81 7.39 -2.81 4.21
CA ILE A 81 5.98 -2.47 4.02
C ILE A 81 5.18 -3.74 4.21
N LYS A 82 4.38 -3.77 5.26
CA LYS A 82 3.48 -4.87 5.54
C LYS A 82 2.11 -4.54 4.97
N ILE A 83 1.57 -5.46 4.20
CA ILE A 83 0.26 -5.34 3.58
C ILE A 83 -0.69 -6.32 4.25
N ASP A 84 -1.79 -5.80 4.79
CA ASP A 84 -2.90 -6.61 5.27
C ASP A 84 -4.06 -6.44 4.33
N LEU A 85 -4.59 -7.53 3.84
CA LEU A 85 -5.68 -7.53 2.86
C LEU A 85 -6.77 -8.48 3.36
N LYS A 86 -8.01 -8.02 3.35
CA LYS A 86 -9.14 -8.81 3.85
C LYS A 86 -10.30 -8.78 2.86
N ASP A 87 -10.90 -9.93 2.65
CA ASP A 87 -12.19 -10.01 1.98
C ASP A 87 -13.20 -10.56 2.97
N ASN A 88 -13.97 -9.66 3.58
CA ASN A 88 -14.98 -10.01 4.58
C ASN A 88 -16.32 -10.23 3.92
N CYS A 89 -16.36 -11.19 3.02
CA CYS A 89 -17.63 -11.57 2.40
C CYS A 89 -18.55 -12.16 3.47
N ALA A 90 -19.74 -11.61 3.62
CA ALA A 90 -20.68 -12.04 4.66
C ALA A 90 -21.16 -13.47 4.44
N GLU A 91 -20.93 -14.04 3.27
CA GLU A 91 -21.54 -15.33 2.93
C GLU A 91 -20.50 -16.37 2.90
N ALA A 92 -19.58 -16.73 2.85
CA ALA A 92 -18.88 -17.99 2.95
C ALA A 92 -17.38 -17.92 2.68
N ASP A 93 -16.93 -17.18 1.71
CA ASP A 93 -15.52 -17.28 1.30
C ASP A 93 -14.70 -16.09 1.77
N SER A 94 -14.78 -15.79 3.08
CA SER A 94 -13.94 -14.73 3.64
C SER A 94 -12.49 -15.22 3.76
N TRP A 95 -11.56 -14.31 3.56
CA TRP A 95 -10.13 -14.62 3.68
C TRP A 95 -9.36 -13.39 4.14
N SER A 96 -8.19 -13.62 4.66
CA SER A 96 -7.25 -12.55 4.98
C SER A 96 -5.85 -12.96 4.57
N LEU A 97 -5.04 -11.98 4.21
CA LEU A 97 -3.66 -12.19 3.80
C LEU A 97 -2.79 -11.12 4.43
N GLU A 98 -1.66 -11.53 4.99
CA GLU A 98 -0.63 -10.62 5.45
C GLU A 98 0.66 -10.91 4.69
N CYS A 99 1.27 -9.88 4.14
CA CYS A 99 2.49 -10.02 3.36
C CYS A 99 3.42 -8.85 3.69
N ALA A 100 4.72 -9.13 3.82
CA ALA A 100 5.71 -8.10 4.08
C ALA A 100 6.70 -8.05 2.91
N LEU A 101 6.89 -6.86 2.37
CA LEU A 101 7.86 -6.60 1.31
C LEU A 101 8.96 -5.69 1.84
N VAL A 102 10.20 -5.94 1.44
CA VAL A 102 11.35 -5.21 1.94
C VAL A 102 11.97 -4.38 0.82
N PHE A 103 12.27 -3.12 1.12
CA PHE A 103 12.82 -2.18 0.15
C PHE A 103 13.99 -1.41 0.75
N ASP A 104 14.86 -0.90 -0.12
CA ASP A 104 15.91 0.03 0.29
C ASP A 104 15.31 1.41 0.54
N PHE A 105 15.84 2.11 1.52
CA PHE A 105 15.42 3.46 1.88
C PHE A 105 15.39 4.40 0.67
N GLY A 106 16.37 4.27 -0.23
CA GLY A 106 16.47 5.12 -1.42
C GLY A 106 15.34 4.96 -2.42
N MET A 107 14.50 3.92 -2.30
CA MET A 107 13.37 3.71 -3.21
C MET A 107 12.14 4.54 -2.86
N LEU A 108 12.11 5.15 -1.68
CA LEU A 108 10.89 5.83 -1.19
C LEU A 108 10.49 7.02 -2.07
N THR A 109 11.46 7.75 -2.61
CA THR A 109 11.17 8.90 -3.48
C THR A 109 10.43 8.46 -4.74
N SER A 110 10.83 7.35 -5.34
CA SER A 110 10.14 6.83 -6.54
C SER A 110 8.73 6.35 -6.21
N PHE A 111 8.52 5.79 -5.02
CA PHE A 111 7.19 5.37 -4.60
C PHE A 111 6.23 6.56 -4.53
N ALA A 112 6.67 7.69 -3.98
CA ALA A 112 5.84 8.90 -3.91
C ALA A 112 5.50 9.42 -5.31
N SER A 113 6.46 9.43 -6.22
CA SER A 113 6.24 9.83 -7.61
C SER A 113 5.24 8.90 -8.30
N ASP A 114 5.39 7.60 -8.12
CA ASP A 114 4.49 6.61 -8.72
C ASP A 114 3.07 6.73 -8.16
N ALA A 115 2.92 7.01 -6.87
CA ALA A 115 1.62 7.22 -6.26
C ALA A 115 0.88 8.39 -6.88
N LYS A 116 1.58 9.51 -7.11
CA LYS A 116 0.98 10.67 -7.78
C LYS A 116 0.54 10.34 -9.19
N LYS A 117 1.37 9.65 -9.96
CA LYS A 117 1.03 9.24 -11.32
C LYS A 117 -0.19 8.34 -11.35
N PHE A 118 -0.31 7.44 -10.37
CA PHE A 118 -1.44 6.53 -10.26
C PHE A 118 -2.76 7.29 -10.10
N TYR A 119 -2.74 8.41 -9.38
CA TYR A 119 -3.92 9.28 -9.20
C TYR A 119 -4.03 10.36 -10.29
N GLY A 120 -3.15 10.36 -11.28
CA GLY A 120 -3.20 11.33 -12.36
C GLY A 120 -2.69 12.72 -12.00
N LEU A 121 -1.84 12.79 -11.00
CA LEU A 121 -1.33 14.09 -10.50
C LEU A 121 0.13 14.37 -10.91
#